data_bc17c8c5194dd981f93a48f2cb68f1f6
#
_entry.id   bc17c8c5194dd981f93a48f2cb68f1f6
#
_cell.length_a   1.000
_cell.length_b   1.000
_cell.length_c   1.000
_cell.angle_alpha   90.00
_cell.angle_beta   90.00
_cell.angle_gamma   90.00
#
_symmetry.space_group_name_H-M   'P 1'
#
loop_
_entity.id
_entity.type
_entity.pdbx_description
1 polymer ?
#
loop_
_entity_poly.entity_id
_entity_poly.type
_entity_poly.pdbx_seq_one_letter_code
_entity_poly.pdbx_strand_id
1 'polypeptide(L)'
;NGAHTALVPVAFQAGLNTVGEAMNDKEICAFVEKAIYQEIIPVLDLPRDELESFASAVTGRFRNPYIKHQLLSIALNGMTKYRTRILPQLLAAQKKEGKLPSRLTFALAALIAFYRGERNGESYPVQDDAEWMERYKALWAQHRDAQITTGELVKAVLSVESHWEQDLSKVSGLVEQVTQDLDAILRDGMRAAVQPLC
;
A
#
# COMPACT_ATOMS: atom_id res chain seq x y z
N ASN A 1 5.54 4.89 11.21
CA ASN A 1 6.13 4.56 9.90
C ASN A 1 5.18 3.75 9.00
N GLY A 2 4.34 2.85 9.54
CA GLY A 2 3.36 2.08 8.76
C GLY A 2 2.35 2.95 8.02
N ALA A 3 1.86 4.00 8.66
CA ALA A 3 0.92 4.94 8.05
C ALA A 3 1.46 5.59 6.78
N HIS A 4 2.71 6.04 6.76
CA HIS A 4 3.36 6.56 5.56
C HIS A 4 3.46 5.51 4.46
N THR A 5 3.82 4.29 4.82
CA THR A 5 3.98 3.20 3.86
C THR A 5 2.64 2.83 3.20
N ALA A 6 1.55 2.86 3.94
CA ALA A 6 0.21 2.64 3.39
C ALA A 6 -0.29 3.85 2.55
N LEU A 7 0.01 5.08 3.02
CA LEU A 7 -0.44 6.32 2.39
C LEU A 7 0.18 6.55 1.01
N VAL A 8 1.50 6.40 0.90
CA VAL A 8 2.28 6.90 -0.25
C VAL A 8 1.81 6.36 -1.59
N PRO A 9 1.68 5.03 -1.81
CA PRO A 9 1.27 4.52 -3.11
C PRO A 9 -0.18 4.90 -3.46
N VAL A 10 -1.05 5.02 -2.47
CA VAL A 10 -2.45 5.40 -2.67
C VAL A 10 -2.54 6.89 -3.02
N ALA A 11 -1.99 7.76 -2.19
CA ALA A 11 -2.07 9.20 -2.37
C ALA A 11 -1.39 9.68 -3.65
N PHE A 12 -0.20 9.15 -3.96
CA PHE A 12 0.51 9.53 -5.17
C PHE A 12 -0.28 9.16 -6.43
N GLN A 13 -0.80 7.95 -6.51
CA GLN A 13 -1.60 7.51 -7.67
C GLN A 13 -2.99 8.17 -7.72
N ALA A 14 -3.48 8.70 -6.60
CA ALA A 14 -4.68 9.54 -6.55
C ALA A 14 -4.45 10.98 -7.06
N GLY A 15 -3.23 11.32 -7.49
CA GLY A 15 -2.88 12.61 -8.07
C GLY A 15 -2.25 13.62 -7.10
N LEU A 16 -1.93 13.21 -5.87
CA LEU A 16 -1.32 14.05 -4.86
C LEU A 16 0.20 13.92 -4.87
N ASN A 17 0.92 14.92 -4.44
CA ASN A 17 2.38 14.94 -4.50
C ASN A 17 3.06 15.05 -3.13
N THR A 18 2.38 15.58 -2.13
CA THR A 18 2.92 15.76 -0.78
C THR A 18 2.05 15.11 0.28
N VAL A 19 2.65 14.80 1.42
CA VAL A 19 1.92 14.29 2.61
C VAL A 19 0.87 15.29 3.07
N GLY A 20 1.17 16.60 3.04
CA GLY A 20 0.23 17.64 3.41
C GLY A 20 -1.00 17.66 2.51
N GLU A 21 -0.82 17.56 1.18
CA GLU A 21 -1.94 17.42 0.24
C GLU A 21 -2.78 16.19 0.55
N ALA A 22 -2.14 15.05 0.82
CA ALA A 22 -2.82 13.81 1.14
C ALA A 22 -3.68 13.92 2.43
N MET A 23 -3.17 14.57 3.46
CA MET A 23 -3.90 14.76 4.72
C MET A 23 -4.98 15.85 4.66
N ASN A 24 -4.92 16.74 3.67
CA ASN A 24 -5.99 17.71 3.37
C ASN A 24 -7.05 17.15 2.42
N ASP A 25 -6.77 16.07 1.74
CA ASP A 25 -7.74 15.36 0.90
C ASP A 25 -8.66 14.50 1.79
N LYS A 26 -9.96 14.75 1.70
CA LYS A 26 -10.95 14.13 2.59
C LYS A 26 -10.96 12.60 2.51
N GLU A 27 -10.88 12.05 1.30
CA GLU A 27 -10.94 10.59 1.08
C GLU A 27 -9.65 9.93 1.50
N ILE A 28 -8.50 10.46 1.06
CA ILE A 28 -7.20 9.88 1.39
C ILE A 28 -6.89 9.99 2.88
N CYS A 29 -7.24 11.10 3.52
CA CYS A 29 -7.12 11.27 4.97
C CYS A 29 -7.97 10.22 5.71
N ALA A 30 -9.24 10.04 5.31
CA ALA A 30 -10.13 9.06 5.92
C ALA A 30 -9.59 7.62 5.75
N PHE A 31 -9.09 7.26 4.57
CA PHE A 31 -8.45 5.97 4.32
C PHE A 31 -7.29 5.71 5.30
N VAL A 32 -6.38 6.68 5.45
CA VAL A 32 -5.21 6.54 6.34
C VAL A 32 -5.61 6.47 7.80
N GLU A 33 -6.50 7.34 8.26
CA GLU A 33 -6.97 7.35 9.64
C GLU A 33 -7.68 6.03 10.00
N LYS A 34 -8.55 5.54 9.13
CA LYS A 34 -9.20 4.23 9.35
C LYS A 34 -8.23 3.07 9.30
N ALA A 35 -7.21 3.09 8.43
CA ALA A 35 -6.16 2.07 8.44
C ALA A 35 -5.41 2.06 9.79
N ILE A 36 -5.08 3.22 10.33
CA ILE A 36 -4.40 3.34 11.63
C ILE A 36 -5.29 2.84 12.77
N TYR A 37 -6.49 3.42 12.91
CA TYR A 37 -7.33 3.19 14.09
C TYR A 37 -8.10 1.86 14.07
N GLN A 38 -8.45 1.36 12.89
CA GLN A 38 -9.27 0.15 12.75
C GLN A 38 -8.49 -1.11 12.40
N GLU A 39 -7.29 -0.99 11.81
CA GLU A 39 -6.54 -2.15 11.32
C GLU A 39 -5.15 -2.29 11.94
N ILE A 40 -4.44 -1.18 12.23
CA ILE A 40 -3.09 -1.24 12.82
C ILE A 40 -3.15 -1.28 14.34
N ILE A 41 -3.79 -0.30 14.98
CA ILE A 41 -3.85 -0.20 16.45
C ILE A 41 -4.43 -1.46 17.10
N PRO A 42 -5.53 -2.07 16.61
CA PRO A 42 -6.14 -3.22 17.27
C PRO A 42 -5.27 -4.48 17.36
N VAL A 43 -4.21 -4.56 16.58
CA VAL A 43 -3.31 -5.73 16.54
C VAL A 43 -1.95 -5.48 17.21
N LEU A 44 -1.72 -4.26 17.72
CA LEU A 44 -0.51 -3.94 18.46
C LEU A 44 -0.69 -4.27 19.95
N ASP A 45 0.33 -4.87 20.54
CA ASP A 45 0.33 -5.28 21.95
C ASP A 45 0.88 -4.15 22.85
N LEU A 46 0.17 -3.03 22.86
CA LEU A 46 0.46 -1.85 23.69
C LEU A 46 -0.85 -1.26 24.20
N PRO A 47 -0.85 -0.48 25.31
CA PRO A 47 -2.03 0.20 25.79
C PRO A 47 -2.66 1.07 24.71
N ARG A 48 -3.97 0.93 24.55
CA ARG A 48 -4.71 1.56 23.45
C ARG A 48 -4.64 3.09 23.50
N ASP A 49 -4.72 3.67 24.67
CA ASP A 49 -4.63 5.11 24.89
C ASP A 49 -3.26 5.68 24.48
N GLU A 50 -2.18 4.96 24.75
CA GLU A 50 -0.83 5.32 24.31
C GLU A 50 -0.71 5.26 22.77
N LEU A 51 -1.26 4.20 22.16
CA LEU A 51 -1.28 4.04 20.70
C LEU A 51 -2.09 5.14 20.01
N GLU A 52 -3.27 5.46 20.53
CA GLU A 52 -4.13 6.52 19.99
C GLU A 52 -3.50 7.91 20.16
N SER A 53 -2.87 8.17 21.30
CA SER A 53 -2.12 9.41 21.54
C SER A 53 -0.96 9.56 20.58
N PHE A 54 -0.20 8.48 20.37
CA PHE A 54 0.91 8.46 19.42
C PHE A 54 0.42 8.64 17.97
N ALA A 55 -0.66 7.96 17.58
CA ALA A 55 -1.25 8.09 16.25
C ALA A 55 -1.73 9.53 15.99
N SER A 56 -2.38 10.16 16.97
CA SER A 56 -2.81 11.57 16.89
C SER A 56 -1.61 12.51 16.70
N ALA A 57 -0.51 12.29 17.43
CA ALA A 57 0.70 13.08 17.28
C ALA A 57 1.35 12.90 15.90
N VAL A 58 1.30 11.68 15.33
CA VAL A 58 1.84 11.38 14.00
C VAL A 58 0.99 12.04 12.92
N THR A 59 -0.33 11.90 12.97
CA THR A 59 -1.24 12.53 11.99
C THR A 59 -1.20 14.05 12.07
N GLY A 60 -1.03 14.62 13.27
CA GLY A 60 -0.79 16.04 13.46
C GLY A 60 0.49 16.54 12.77
N ARG A 61 1.58 15.75 12.83
CA ARG A 61 2.81 16.05 12.10
C ARG A 61 2.65 15.97 10.58
N PHE A 62 1.86 15.03 10.09
CA PHE A 62 1.56 14.90 8.66
C PHE A 62 0.81 16.12 8.11
N ARG A 63 -0.01 16.75 8.94
CA ARG A 63 -0.76 17.97 8.60
C ARG A 63 0.06 19.26 8.71
N ASN A 64 1.33 19.18 9.11
CA ASN A 64 2.18 20.37 9.25
C ASN A 64 2.41 21.05 7.89
N PRO A 65 1.88 22.26 7.65
CA PRO A 65 1.96 22.94 6.36
C PRO A 65 3.37 23.43 6.00
N TYR A 66 4.26 23.51 6.99
CA TYR A 66 5.63 23.97 6.78
C TYR A 66 6.57 22.89 6.23
N ILE A 67 6.16 21.62 6.25
CA ILE A 67 6.96 20.50 5.78
C ILE A 67 6.35 19.97 4.48
N LYS A 68 6.92 20.36 3.34
CA LYS A 68 6.54 19.81 2.02
C LYS A 68 7.20 18.46 1.78
N HIS A 69 6.75 17.43 2.51
CA HIS A 69 7.26 16.08 2.36
C HIS A 69 6.75 15.46 1.06
N GLN A 70 7.63 15.27 0.08
CA GLN A 70 7.28 14.70 -1.21
C GLN A 70 7.00 13.20 -1.08
N LEU A 71 5.87 12.74 -1.62
CA LEU A 71 5.47 11.33 -1.57
C LEU A 71 6.50 10.43 -2.27
N LEU A 72 7.05 10.87 -3.42
CA LEU A 72 8.08 10.11 -4.13
C LEU A 72 9.37 9.94 -3.31
N SER A 73 9.75 10.92 -2.49
CA SER A 73 10.92 10.78 -1.61
C SER A 73 10.71 9.73 -0.51
N ILE A 74 9.46 9.53 -0.09
CA ILE A 74 9.09 8.50 0.88
C ILE A 74 8.94 7.12 0.23
N ALA A 75 8.64 7.08 -1.08
CA ALA A 75 8.35 5.85 -1.81
C ALA A 75 9.54 4.90 -1.98
N LEU A 76 10.77 5.37 -1.73
CA LEU A 76 11.99 4.57 -1.86
C LEU A 76 11.92 3.26 -1.07
N ASN A 77 12.33 2.15 -1.69
CA ASN A 77 12.36 0.81 -1.10
C ASN A 77 11.00 0.40 -0.52
N GLY A 78 9.94 0.63 -1.30
CA GLY A 78 8.55 0.42 -0.89
C GLY A 78 8.25 -1.02 -0.51
N MET A 79 8.83 -1.99 -1.21
CA MET A 79 8.63 -3.41 -0.94
C MET A 79 9.17 -3.81 0.43
N THR A 80 10.40 -3.42 0.77
CA THR A 80 11.00 -3.66 2.09
C THR A 80 10.24 -2.92 3.20
N LYS A 81 9.80 -1.70 2.95
CA LYS A 81 9.00 -0.94 3.92
C LYS A 81 7.64 -1.60 4.17
N TYR A 82 6.98 -2.10 3.14
CA TYR A 82 5.72 -2.83 3.31
C TYR A 82 5.94 -4.10 4.15
N ARG A 83 6.93 -4.93 3.80
CA ARG A 83 7.28 -6.12 4.55
C ARG A 83 7.51 -5.84 6.03
N THR A 84 8.29 -4.82 6.34
CA THR A 84 8.74 -4.57 7.73
C THR A 84 7.75 -3.76 8.56
N ARG A 85 6.85 -2.99 7.93
CA ARG A 85 6.02 -2.00 8.62
C ARG A 85 4.51 -2.25 8.53
N ILE A 86 4.05 -3.02 7.53
CA ILE A 86 2.63 -3.29 7.29
C ILE A 86 2.31 -4.78 7.37
N LEU A 87 3.11 -5.63 6.74
CA LEU A 87 2.85 -7.06 6.66
C LEU A 87 2.63 -7.73 8.03
N PRO A 88 3.41 -7.42 9.09
CA PRO A 88 3.16 -8.02 10.40
C PRO A 88 1.76 -7.72 10.94
N GLN A 89 1.25 -6.51 10.74
CA GLN A 89 -0.10 -6.11 11.18
C GLN A 89 -1.20 -6.78 10.32
N LEU A 90 -0.98 -6.89 9.01
CA LEU A 90 -1.89 -7.59 8.11
C LEU A 90 -2.05 -9.05 8.53
N LEU A 91 -0.95 -9.75 8.75
CA LEU A 91 -0.95 -11.16 9.15
C LEU A 91 -1.54 -11.34 10.55
N ALA A 92 -1.24 -10.43 11.50
CA ALA A 92 -1.81 -10.46 12.84
C ALA A 92 -3.34 -10.25 12.82
N ALA A 93 -3.84 -9.32 12.01
CA ALA A 93 -5.26 -9.09 11.84
C ALA A 93 -5.95 -10.30 11.23
N GLN A 94 -5.39 -10.87 10.16
CA GLN A 94 -5.92 -12.05 9.50
C GLN A 94 -5.97 -13.26 10.45
N LYS A 95 -4.93 -13.46 11.27
CA LYS A 95 -4.88 -14.53 12.28
C LYS A 95 -5.91 -14.32 13.40
N LYS A 96 -6.08 -13.08 13.86
CA LYS A 96 -6.98 -12.73 14.97
C LYS A 96 -8.44 -12.75 14.56
N GLU A 97 -8.77 -12.23 13.38
CA GLU A 97 -10.14 -11.98 12.95
C GLU A 97 -10.65 -12.99 11.90
N GLY A 98 -9.76 -13.84 11.36
CA GLY A 98 -10.10 -14.78 10.29
C GLY A 98 -10.37 -14.12 8.93
N LYS A 99 -10.14 -12.81 8.80
CA LYS A 99 -10.33 -12.02 7.58
C LYS A 99 -9.18 -11.06 7.35
N LEU A 100 -8.95 -10.70 6.10
CA LEU A 100 -7.94 -9.74 5.72
C LEU A 100 -8.35 -8.31 6.10
N PRO A 101 -7.44 -7.48 6.64
CA PRO A 101 -7.69 -6.07 6.85
C PRO A 101 -7.72 -5.36 5.49
N SER A 102 -8.88 -4.80 5.14
CA SER A 102 -9.17 -4.34 3.77
C SER A 102 -8.24 -3.22 3.30
N ARG A 103 -7.92 -2.26 4.17
CA ARG A 103 -7.07 -1.11 3.81
C ARG A 103 -5.60 -1.48 3.71
N LEU A 104 -5.10 -2.33 4.60
CA LEU A 104 -3.72 -2.81 4.52
C LEU A 104 -3.52 -3.69 3.28
N THR A 105 -4.53 -4.51 2.93
CA THR A 105 -4.51 -5.32 1.71
C THR A 105 -4.58 -4.44 0.45
N PHE A 106 -5.46 -3.44 0.45
CA PHE A 106 -5.54 -2.47 -0.64
C PHE A 106 -4.23 -1.68 -0.82
N ALA A 107 -3.56 -1.31 0.29
CA ALA A 107 -2.26 -0.66 0.23
C ALA A 107 -1.19 -1.53 -0.47
N LEU A 108 -1.28 -2.86 -0.36
CA LEU A 108 -0.41 -3.79 -1.10
C LEU A 108 -0.72 -3.77 -2.61
N ALA A 109 -1.98 -3.80 -2.98
CA ALA A 109 -2.40 -3.66 -4.38
C ALA A 109 -1.95 -2.31 -4.97
N ALA A 110 -2.13 -1.23 -4.22
CA ALA A 110 -1.67 0.10 -4.59
C ALA A 110 -0.15 0.18 -4.74
N LEU A 111 0.60 -0.51 -3.88
CA LEU A 111 2.06 -0.61 -3.99
C LEU A 111 2.47 -1.34 -5.27
N ILE A 112 1.85 -2.48 -5.58
CA ILE A 112 2.10 -3.22 -6.82
C ILE A 112 1.81 -2.34 -8.04
N ALA A 113 0.69 -1.63 -8.05
CA ALA A 113 0.33 -0.69 -9.11
C ALA A 113 1.34 0.47 -9.24
N PHE A 114 1.88 0.96 -8.12
CA PHE A 114 2.89 2.02 -8.10
C PHE A 114 4.16 1.62 -8.87
N TYR A 115 4.56 0.35 -8.83
CA TYR A 115 5.73 -0.14 -9.57
C TYR A 115 5.52 -0.23 -11.09
N ARG A 116 4.34 0.12 -11.60
CA ARG A 116 4.13 0.35 -13.03
C ARG A 116 4.92 1.56 -13.53
N GLY A 117 5.24 2.51 -12.65
CA GLY A 117 6.07 3.66 -12.95
C GLY A 117 5.41 4.71 -13.84
N GLU A 118 4.08 4.70 -13.91
CA GLU A 118 3.30 5.59 -14.77
C GLU A 118 2.05 6.11 -14.03
N ARG A 119 1.79 7.41 -14.15
CA ARG A 119 0.60 8.10 -13.64
C ARG A 119 0.07 9.05 -14.70
N ASN A 120 -1.18 8.85 -15.14
CA ASN A 120 -1.83 9.67 -16.16
C ASN A 120 -1.05 9.76 -17.49
N GLY A 121 -0.39 8.67 -17.89
CA GLY A 121 0.42 8.63 -19.13
C GLY A 121 1.83 9.22 -19.00
N GLU A 122 2.19 9.71 -17.81
CA GLU A 122 3.52 10.25 -17.53
C GLU A 122 4.32 9.29 -16.63
N SER A 123 5.57 9.02 -17.02
CA SER A 123 6.48 8.20 -16.24
C SER A 123 6.98 8.95 -15.02
N TYR A 124 7.15 8.23 -13.91
CA TYR A 124 7.82 8.72 -12.71
C TYR A 124 8.91 7.76 -12.23
N PRO A 125 9.94 8.26 -11.52
CA PRO A 125 11.01 7.39 -11.04
C PRO A 125 10.50 6.49 -9.91
N VAL A 126 10.75 5.18 -10.05
CA VAL A 126 10.59 4.19 -8.98
C VAL A 126 11.98 3.70 -8.60
N GLN A 127 12.26 3.62 -7.30
CA GLN A 127 13.56 3.18 -6.80
C GLN A 127 13.36 2.13 -5.69
N ASP A 128 13.90 0.95 -5.94
CA ASP A 128 13.94 -0.17 -5.00
C ASP A 128 15.15 -1.05 -5.33
N ASP A 129 15.31 -2.16 -4.63
CA ASP A 129 16.34 -3.15 -4.91
C ASP A 129 16.28 -3.59 -6.37
N ALA A 130 17.45 -3.81 -6.98
CA ALA A 130 17.57 -4.14 -8.41
C ALA A 130 16.73 -5.36 -8.80
N GLU A 131 16.64 -6.37 -7.93
CA GLU A 131 15.82 -7.56 -8.15
C GLU A 131 14.34 -7.21 -8.30
N TRP A 132 13.80 -6.32 -7.46
CA TRP A 132 12.42 -5.85 -7.58
C TRP A 132 12.18 -5.02 -8.83
N MET A 133 13.14 -4.16 -9.18
CA MET A 133 13.02 -3.33 -10.39
C MET A 133 12.98 -4.19 -11.66
N GLU A 134 13.87 -5.18 -11.78
CA GLU A 134 13.86 -6.10 -12.92
C GLU A 134 12.59 -6.98 -12.96
N ARG A 135 12.17 -7.49 -11.81
CA ARG A 135 10.95 -8.31 -11.68
C ARG A 135 9.71 -7.54 -12.12
N TYR A 136 9.50 -6.35 -11.61
CA TYR A 136 8.33 -5.53 -11.97
C TYR A 136 8.36 -5.09 -13.43
N LYS A 137 9.53 -4.74 -13.95
CA LYS A 137 9.68 -4.43 -15.38
C LYS A 137 9.19 -5.58 -16.26
N ALA A 138 9.62 -6.79 -15.95
CA ALA A 138 9.21 -8.00 -16.70
C ALA A 138 7.70 -8.29 -16.53
N LEU A 139 7.19 -8.29 -15.29
CA LEU A 139 5.79 -8.60 -14.99
C LEU A 139 4.82 -7.60 -15.62
N TRP A 140 5.10 -6.30 -15.52
CA TRP A 140 4.24 -5.28 -16.12
C TRP A 140 4.29 -5.28 -17.65
N ALA A 141 5.45 -5.63 -18.25
CA ALA A 141 5.53 -5.83 -19.70
C ALA A 141 4.67 -7.02 -20.15
N GLN A 142 4.78 -8.17 -19.47
CA GLN A 142 3.95 -9.35 -19.77
C GLN A 142 2.45 -9.08 -19.57
N HIS A 143 2.09 -8.38 -18.52
CA HIS A 143 0.69 -8.00 -18.25
C HIS A 143 0.14 -7.07 -19.35
N ARG A 144 0.89 -6.03 -19.74
CA ARG A 144 0.52 -5.12 -20.82
C ARG A 144 0.32 -5.85 -22.16
N ASP A 145 1.16 -6.84 -22.44
CA ASP A 145 1.11 -7.64 -23.65
C ASP A 145 0.10 -8.80 -23.56
N ALA A 146 -0.73 -8.83 -22.51
CA ALA A 146 -1.74 -9.85 -22.22
C ALA A 146 -1.19 -11.28 -22.14
N GLN A 147 0.10 -11.45 -21.80
CA GLN A 147 0.75 -12.75 -21.60
C GLN A 147 0.44 -13.34 -20.23
N ILE A 148 0.17 -12.50 -19.24
CA ILE A 148 -0.26 -12.88 -17.90
C ILE A 148 -1.47 -12.06 -17.46
N THR A 149 -2.30 -12.65 -16.60
CA THR A 149 -3.41 -11.98 -15.94
C THR A 149 -2.94 -11.16 -14.75
N THR A 150 -3.79 -10.28 -14.22
CA THR A 150 -3.54 -9.56 -12.97
C THR A 150 -3.29 -10.53 -11.81
N GLY A 151 -4.07 -11.61 -11.72
CA GLY A 151 -3.90 -12.63 -10.68
C GLY A 151 -2.56 -13.35 -10.76
N GLU A 152 -2.06 -13.66 -11.96
CA GLU A 152 -0.74 -14.24 -12.16
C GLU A 152 0.38 -13.26 -11.79
N LEU A 153 0.24 -11.99 -12.13
CA LEU A 153 1.16 -10.94 -11.70
C LEU A 153 1.21 -10.85 -10.16
N VAL A 154 0.06 -10.73 -9.51
CA VAL A 154 -0.04 -10.67 -8.04
C VAL A 154 0.57 -11.91 -7.40
N LYS A 155 0.24 -13.11 -7.88
CA LYS A 155 0.80 -14.36 -7.38
C LYS A 155 2.33 -14.40 -7.51
N ALA A 156 2.87 -13.94 -8.64
CA ALA A 156 4.31 -13.89 -8.87
C ALA A 156 5.03 -12.96 -7.87
N VAL A 157 4.41 -11.83 -7.52
CA VAL A 157 4.94 -10.90 -6.50
C VAL A 157 4.86 -11.52 -5.10
N LEU A 158 3.72 -12.11 -4.74
CA LEU A 158 3.48 -12.65 -3.40
C LEU A 158 4.25 -13.94 -3.10
N SER A 159 4.70 -14.66 -4.12
CA SER A 159 5.44 -15.93 -3.97
C SER A 159 6.96 -15.74 -3.74
N VAL A 160 7.47 -14.51 -3.67
CA VAL A 160 8.92 -14.25 -3.49
C VAL A 160 9.32 -14.50 -2.03
N GLU A 161 9.52 -15.76 -1.66
CA GLU A 161 9.85 -16.16 -0.29
C GLU A 161 11.12 -15.48 0.25
N SER A 162 12.12 -15.26 -0.60
CA SER A 162 13.36 -14.58 -0.23
C SER A 162 13.12 -13.14 0.27
N HIS A 163 12.08 -12.48 -0.23
CA HIS A 163 11.70 -11.14 0.22
C HIS A 163 10.73 -11.19 1.40
N TRP A 164 9.64 -11.95 1.29
CA TRP A 164 8.57 -11.96 2.29
C TRP A 164 8.87 -12.82 3.51
N GLU A 165 9.96 -13.61 3.50
CA GLU A 165 10.33 -14.61 4.52
C GLU A 165 9.30 -15.76 4.63
N GLN A 166 8.35 -15.79 3.72
CA GLN A 166 7.33 -16.82 3.53
C GLN A 166 6.65 -16.66 2.16
N ASP A 167 5.95 -17.69 1.71
CA ASP A 167 5.14 -17.62 0.48
C ASP A 167 3.78 -16.99 0.80
N LEU A 168 3.62 -15.69 0.55
CA LEU A 168 2.37 -14.97 0.79
C LEU A 168 1.23 -15.43 -0.14
N SER A 169 1.53 -16.11 -1.25
CA SER A 169 0.48 -16.66 -2.11
C SER A 169 -0.33 -17.78 -1.43
N LYS A 170 0.19 -18.32 -0.32
CA LYS A 170 -0.48 -19.34 0.51
C LYS A 170 -1.33 -18.75 1.64
N VAL A 171 -1.28 -17.45 1.85
CA VAL A 171 -2.16 -16.77 2.82
C VAL A 171 -3.58 -16.74 2.28
N SER A 172 -4.51 -17.31 3.04
CA SER A 172 -5.90 -17.49 2.60
C SER A 172 -6.55 -16.18 2.15
N GLY A 173 -7.04 -16.16 0.91
CA GLY A 173 -7.74 -15.03 0.31
C GLY A 173 -6.86 -13.85 -0.11
N LEU A 174 -5.53 -13.87 0.16
CA LEU A 174 -4.68 -12.70 -0.08
C LEU A 174 -4.47 -12.45 -1.58
N VAL A 175 -4.18 -13.49 -2.36
CA VAL A 175 -4.01 -13.35 -3.82
C VAL A 175 -5.30 -12.81 -4.45
N GLU A 176 -6.44 -13.38 -4.08
CA GLU A 176 -7.75 -13.01 -4.61
C GLU A 176 -8.10 -11.57 -4.27
N GLN A 177 -7.94 -11.15 -3.02
CA GLN A 177 -8.27 -9.78 -2.61
C GLN A 177 -7.34 -8.76 -3.24
N VAL A 178 -6.03 -8.99 -3.23
CA VAL A 178 -5.06 -8.08 -3.87
C VAL A 178 -5.32 -8.00 -5.38
N THR A 179 -5.69 -9.10 -6.02
CA THR A 179 -6.05 -9.11 -7.45
C THR A 179 -7.29 -8.25 -7.72
N GLN A 180 -8.35 -8.42 -6.92
CA GLN A 180 -9.59 -7.62 -7.05
C GLN A 180 -9.30 -6.12 -6.88
N ASP A 181 -8.52 -5.77 -5.85
CA ASP A 181 -8.15 -4.39 -5.57
C ASP A 181 -7.29 -3.80 -6.70
N LEU A 182 -6.32 -4.58 -7.22
CA LEU A 182 -5.47 -4.15 -8.33
C LEU A 182 -6.27 -3.99 -9.63
N ASP A 183 -7.19 -4.92 -9.94
CA ASP A 183 -8.08 -4.79 -11.09
C ASP A 183 -8.96 -3.53 -11.00
N ALA A 184 -9.49 -3.22 -9.81
CA ALA A 184 -10.26 -2.00 -9.58
C ALA A 184 -9.40 -0.74 -9.81
N ILE A 185 -8.16 -0.72 -9.31
CA ILE A 185 -7.21 0.39 -9.53
C ILE A 185 -6.91 0.57 -11.03
N LEU A 186 -6.66 -0.52 -11.74
CA LEU A 186 -6.31 -0.47 -13.18
C LEU A 186 -7.50 -0.07 -14.06
N ARG A 187 -8.71 -0.52 -13.73
CA ARG A 187 -9.93 -0.28 -14.49
C ARG A 187 -10.52 1.11 -14.22
N ASP A 188 -10.66 1.46 -12.93
CA ASP A 188 -11.45 2.61 -12.49
C ASP A 188 -10.58 3.81 -12.05
N GLY A 189 -9.28 3.58 -11.88
CA GLY A 189 -8.34 4.52 -11.31
C GLY A 189 -8.31 4.50 -9.77
N MET A 190 -7.23 5.05 -9.20
CA MET A 190 -6.99 5.00 -7.74
C MET A 190 -8.09 5.68 -6.94
N ARG A 191 -8.58 6.82 -7.39
CA ARG A 191 -9.63 7.58 -6.67
C ARG A 191 -10.91 6.78 -6.50
N ALA A 192 -11.42 6.20 -7.58
CA ALA A 192 -12.62 5.38 -7.54
C ALA A 192 -12.41 4.10 -6.73
N ALA A 193 -11.25 3.46 -6.88
CA ALA A 193 -10.94 2.21 -6.20
C ALA A 193 -10.79 2.36 -4.68
N VAL A 194 -10.26 3.49 -4.18
CA VAL A 194 -10.07 3.72 -2.74
C VAL A 194 -11.34 4.20 -2.04
N GLN A 195 -12.28 4.81 -2.75
CA GLN A 195 -13.48 5.42 -2.17
C GLN A 195 -14.27 4.51 -1.22
N PRO A 196 -14.51 3.23 -1.51
CA PRO A 196 -15.25 2.34 -0.59
C PRO A 196 -14.54 2.10 0.75
N LEU A 197 -13.26 2.42 0.84
CA LEU A 197 -12.40 2.22 2.01
C LEU A 197 -12.22 3.49 2.87
N CYS A 198 -12.78 4.61 2.40
CA CYS A 198 -12.66 5.92 3.03
C CYS A 198 -13.67 6.15 4.18
#